data_ec369092659bf689fade8c56a7d69054
#
_entry.id   ec369092659bf689fade8c56a7d69054
#
_cell.length_a   1.000
_cell.length_b   1.000
_cell.length_c   1.000
_cell.angle_alpha   90.00
_cell.angle_beta   90.00
_cell.angle_gamma   90.00
#
_symmetry.space_group_name_H-M   'P 1'
#
loop_
_entity.id
_entity.type
_entity.pdbx_description
1 polymer ?
#
loop_
_entity_poly.entity_id
_entity_poly.type
_entity_poly.pdbx_seq_one_letter_code
_entity_poly.pdbx_strand_id
1 'polypeptide(L)'
;MKETIIILDGVDKTGKDTIQSELVKISNGKFLVINRAFISQIVYNRIYNRGINENYFFKKANIFYELGVNFIILTASENELIKRFDIHDEKDLLKSDIKKHLDVFNSVVNDLITNTNVRVLSIDTTGKSINNTITEILNYLGEN
;
A
#
# COMPACT_ATOMS: atom_id res chain seq x y z
N MET A 1 1.26 23.10 -0.08
CA MET A 1 0.62 21.83 0.28
C MET A 1 0.40 21.75 1.79
N LYS A 2 -0.62 21.07 2.20
CA LYS A 2 -1.02 20.88 3.58
C LYS A 2 -0.20 19.78 4.24
N GLU A 3 0.07 19.90 5.54
CA GLU A 3 0.66 18.82 6.34
C GLU A 3 -0.23 17.58 6.24
N THR A 4 0.33 16.46 5.84
CA THR A 4 -0.45 15.26 5.52
C THR A 4 0.31 13.99 5.93
N ILE A 5 -0.37 13.06 6.57
CA ILE A 5 0.18 11.75 6.90
C ILE A 5 -0.43 10.72 5.96
N ILE A 6 0.43 9.95 5.31
CA ILE A 6 0.05 8.93 4.33
C ILE A 6 0.64 7.60 4.75
N ILE A 7 -0.19 6.57 4.84
CA ILE A 7 0.26 5.19 4.92
C ILE A 7 0.19 4.62 3.52
N LEU A 8 1.35 4.24 3.00
CA LEU A 8 1.52 3.69 1.66
C LEU A 8 1.86 2.21 1.78
N ASP A 9 0.97 1.36 1.32
CA ASP A 9 1.11 -0.07 1.45
C ASP A 9 0.85 -0.79 0.12
N GLY A 10 1.00 -2.09 0.07
CA GLY A 10 0.78 -2.89 -1.12
C GLY A 10 1.82 -3.99 -1.28
N VAL A 11 1.63 -4.82 -2.30
CA VAL A 11 2.56 -5.91 -2.61
C VAL A 11 3.93 -5.37 -3.05
N ASP A 12 4.95 -6.21 -2.99
CA ASP A 12 6.29 -5.85 -3.46
C ASP A 12 6.28 -5.50 -4.96
N LYS A 13 7.26 -4.69 -5.36
CA LYS A 13 7.47 -4.29 -6.77
C LYS A 13 6.37 -3.41 -7.35
N THR A 14 5.62 -2.72 -6.51
CA THR A 14 4.63 -1.73 -6.97
C THR A 14 5.19 -0.29 -7.00
N GLY A 15 6.46 -0.11 -6.64
CA GLY A 15 7.13 1.20 -6.69
C GLY A 15 6.95 2.04 -5.45
N LYS A 16 6.61 1.45 -4.31
CA LYS A 16 6.35 2.17 -3.05
C LYS A 16 7.49 3.09 -2.62
N ASP A 17 8.73 2.61 -2.67
CA ASP A 17 9.88 3.40 -2.22
C ASP A 17 10.08 4.65 -3.09
N THR A 18 9.96 4.50 -4.40
CA THR A 18 10.06 5.62 -5.34
C THR A 18 8.91 6.61 -5.14
N ILE A 19 7.68 6.13 -4.99
CA ILE A 19 6.50 6.94 -4.74
C ILE A 19 6.66 7.71 -3.42
N GLN A 20 7.11 7.03 -2.35
CA GLN A 20 7.39 7.67 -1.07
C GLN A 20 8.35 8.84 -1.21
N SER A 21 9.50 8.60 -1.84
CA SER A 21 10.53 9.63 -2.04
C SER A 21 10.00 10.82 -2.83
N GLU A 22 9.28 10.56 -3.90
CA GLU A 22 8.74 11.62 -4.75
C GLU A 22 7.65 12.44 -4.04
N LEU A 23 6.78 11.80 -3.26
CA LEU A 23 5.77 12.51 -2.48
C LEU A 23 6.38 13.44 -1.42
N VAL A 24 7.40 12.97 -0.73
CA VAL A 24 8.12 13.78 0.27
C VAL A 24 8.78 14.97 -0.42
N LYS A 25 9.45 14.75 -1.53
CA LYS A 25 10.15 15.78 -2.30
C LYS A 25 9.17 16.84 -2.85
N ILE A 26 8.10 16.41 -3.49
CA ILE A 26 7.14 17.31 -4.14
C ILE A 26 6.40 18.17 -3.12
N SER A 27 6.22 17.67 -1.89
CA SER A 27 5.57 18.39 -0.80
C SER A 27 6.51 19.24 0.03
N ASN A 28 7.80 19.30 -0.29
CA ASN A 28 8.83 19.92 0.54
C ASN A 28 8.81 19.44 1.99
N GLY A 29 8.62 18.13 2.18
CA GLY A 29 8.61 17.50 3.50
C GLY A 29 7.31 17.66 4.28
N LYS A 30 6.27 18.23 3.70
CA LYS A 30 4.96 18.35 4.37
C LYS A 30 4.19 17.05 4.42
N PHE A 31 4.50 16.10 3.55
CA PHE A 31 3.94 14.76 3.60
C PHE A 31 4.86 13.85 4.41
N LEU A 32 4.32 13.27 5.47
CA LEU A 32 4.93 12.14 6.16
C LEU A 32 4.38 10.87 5.53
N VAL A 33 5.21 10.13 4.83
CA VAL A 33 4.80 8.90 4.15
C VAL A 33 5.39 7.71 4.88
N ILE A 34 4.52 6.90 5.46
CA ILE A 34 4.88 5.67 6.16
C ILE A 34 4.73 4.52 5.17
N ASN A 35 5.84 3.88 4.85
CA ASN A 35 5.87 2.76 3.92
C ASN A 35 5.70 1.46 4.70
N ARG A 36 4.62 0.75 4.41
CA ARG A 36 4.18 -0.48 5.08
C ARG A 36 3.79 -0.26 6.54
N ALA A 37 2.55 -0.53 6.84
CA ALA A 37 2.03 -0.47 8.20
C ALA A 37 0.97 -1.55 8.44
N PHE A 38 -0.22 -1.17 8.84
CA PHE A 38 -1.23 -2.11 9.34
C PHE A 38 -1.64 -3.18 8.34
N ILE A 39 -1.81 -2.83 7.07
CA ILE A 39 -2.25 -3.79 6.04
C ILE A 39 -1.18 -4.85 5.83
N SER A 40 0.07 -4.46 5.64
CA SER A 40 1.18 -5.41 5.55
C SER A 40 1.32 -6.28 6.80
N GLN A 41 1.13 -5.71 7.97
CA GLN A 41 1.22 -6.47 9.22
C GLN A 41 0.16 -7.58 9.27
N ILE A 42 -1.06 -7.29 8.87
CA ILE A 42 -2.13 -8.29 8.80
C ILE A 42 -1.83 -9.33 7.72
N VAL A 43 -1.38 -8.89 6.55
CA VAL A 43 -1.02 -9.77 5.43
C VAL A 43 0.04 -10.79 5.86
N TYR A 44 1.13 -10.31 6.44
CA TYR A 44 2.23 -11.22 6.85
C TYR A 44 1.86 -12.05 8.07
N ASN A 45 1.00 -11.54 8.94
CA ASN A 45 0.42 -12.36 10.01
C ASN A 45 -0.33 -13.57 9.44
N ARG A 46 -1.13 -13.37 8.39
CA ARG A 46 -1.87 -14.44 7.72
C ARG A 46 -0.94 -15.40 6.97
N ILE A 47 -0.01 -14.86 6.20
CA ILE A 47 0.89 -15.66 5.36
C ILE A 47 1.80 -16.55 6.21
N TYR A 48 2.34 -16.01 7.31
CA TYR A 48 3.34 -16.69 8.14
C TYR A 48 2.78 -17.23 9.46
N ASN A 49 1.47 -17.20 9.66
CA ASN A 49 0.79 -17.71 10.86
C ASN A 49 1.43 -17.20 12.16
N ARG A 50 1.62 -15.88 12.25
CA ARG A 50 2.29 -15.26 13.39
C ARG A 50 1.47 -15.28 14.68
N GLY A 51 0.17 -15.59 14.60
CA GLY A 51 -0.71 -15.74 15.75
C GLY A 51 -1.11 -14.42 16.42
N ILE A 52 -0.94 -13.29 15.74
CA ILE A 52 -1.33 -11.98 16.25
C ILE A 52 -2.82 -11.76 15.99
N ASN A 53 -3.53 -11.22 17.00
CA ASN A 53 -4.94 -10.91 16.83
C ASN A 53 -5.13 -9.76 15.85
N GLU A 54 -5.75 -10.04 14.72
CA GLU A 54 -5.96 -9.06 13.65
C GLU A 54 -6.81 -7.86 14.08
N ASN A 55 -7.74 -8.05 15.02
CA ASN A 55 -8.58 -6.97 15.52
C ASN A 55 -7.76 -5.82 16.12
N TYR A 56 -6.59 -6.12 16.66
CA TYR A 56 -5.67 -5.11 17.16
C TYR A 56 -5.24 -4.15 16.05
N PHE A 57 -4.90 -4.69 14.88
CA PHE A 57 -4.50 -3.88 13.73
C PHE A 57 -5.68 -3.15 13.08
N PHE A 58 -6.83 -3.79 12.97
CA PHE A 58 -8.04 -3.15 12.45
C PHE A 58 -8.46 -1.96 13.30
N LYS A 59 -8.44 -2.11 14.61
CA LYS A 59 -8.75 -1.01 15.54
C LYS A 59 -7.77 0.14 15.42
N LYS A 60 -6.46 -0.16 15.34
CA LYS A 60 -5.43 0.86 15.16
C LYS A 60 -5.61 1.61 13.84
N ALA A 61 -5.82 0.89 12.76
CA ALA A 61 -6.03 1.50 11.45
C ALA A 61 -7.23 2.45 11.48
N ASN A 62 -8.32 2.02 12.11
CA ASN A 62 -9.52 2.85 12.24
C ASN A 62 -9.25 4.13 13.04
N ILE A 63 -8.52 4.02 14.15
CA ILE A 63 -8.14 5.19 14.98
C ILE A 63 -7.31 6.18 14.15
N PHE A 64 -6.30 5.69 13.45
CA PHE A 64 -5.45 6.55 12.63
C PHE A 64 -6.22 7.20 11.48
N TYR A 65 -7.12 6.45 10.87
CA TYR A 65 -7.99 6.99 9.82
C TYR A 65 -8.86 8.14 10.35
N GLU A 66 -9.48 7.97 11.51
CA GLU A 66 -10.31 8.99 12.15
C GLU A 66 -9.50 10.22 12.56
N LEU A 67 -8.20 10.06 12.81
CA LEU A 67 -7.27 11.16 13.08
C LEU A 67 -6.79 11.88 11.79
N GLY A 68 -7.27 11.47 10.63
CA GLY A 68 -6.94 12.12 9.36
C GLY A 68 -5.81 11.50 8.57
N VAL A 69 -5.33 10.32 8.96
CA VAL A 69 -4.30 9.60 8.20
C VAL A 69 -4.92 9.02 6.93
N ASN A 70 -4.23 9.19 5.80
CA ASN A 70 -4.67 8.69 4.50
C ASN A 70 -4.08 7.32 4.21
N PHE A 71 -4.90 6.38 3.76
CA PHE A 71 -4.48 5.03 3.42
C PHE A 71 -4.47 4.85 1.92
N ILE A 72 -3.31 4.52 1.37
CA ILE A 72 -3.11 4.31 -0.07
C ILE A 72 -2.48 2.95 -0.28
N ILE A 73 -3.07 2.16 -1.17
CA ILE A 73 -2.59 0.83 -1.54
C ILE A 73 -2.17 0.85 -3.00
N LEU A 74 -0.95 0.39 -3.26
CA LEU A 74 -0.47 0.17 -4.61
C LEU A 74 -0.55 -1.32 -4.94
N THR A 75 -1.12 -1.63 -6.08
CA THR A 75 -1.23 -3.00 -6.59
C THR A 75 -0.79 -3.06 -8.04
N ALA A 76 -0.70 -4.25 -8.59
CA ALA A 76 -0.46 -4.48 -10.00
C ALA A 76 -0.99 -5.87 -10.36
N SER A 77 -1.19 -6.14 -11.66
CA SER A 77 -1.61 -7.46 -12.11
C SER A 77 -0.53 -8.51 -11.80
N GLU A 78 -0.95 -9.76 -11.64
CA GLU A 78 -0.02 -10.87 -11.41
C GLU A 78 1.06 -10.93 -12.50
N ASN A 79 0.65 -10.83 -13.76
CA ASN A 79 1.58 -10.85 -14.90
C ASN A 79 2.61 -9.73 -14.85
N GLU A 80 2.18 -8.53 -14.49
CA GLU A 80 3.07 -7.38 -14.34
C GLU A 80 4.07 -7.58 -13.20
N LEU A 81 3.62 -8.10 -12.07
CA LEU A 81 4.49 -8.39 -10.92
C LEU A 81 5.53 -9.45 -11.27
N ILE A 82 5.14 -10.50 -11.98
CA ILE A 82 6.07 -11.53 -12.46
C ILE A 82 7.18 -10.89 -13.31
N LYS A 83 6.82 -10.02 -14.23
CA LYS A 83 7.80 -9.30 -15.05
C LYS A 83 8.75 -8.46 -14.22
N ARG A 84 8.23 -7.72 -13.22
CA ARG A 84 9.04 -6.87 -12.37
C ARG A 84 10.02 -7.67 -11.51
N PHE A 85 9.60 -8.82 -11.00
CA PHE A 85 10.48 -9.73 -10.26
C PHE A 85 11.57 -10.29 -11.15
N ASP A 86 11.25 -10.68 -12.39
CA ASP A 86 12.23 -11.21 -13.35
C ASP A 86 13.31 -10.18 -13.69
N ILE A 87 12.91 -8.91 -13.90
CA ILE A 87 13.84 -7.82 -14.23
C ILE A 87 14.81 -7.55 -13.09
N HIS A 88 14.36 -7.62 -11.84
CA HIS A 88 15.14 -7.29 -10.67
C HIS A 88 15.87 -8.48 -10.06
N ASP A 89 15.72 -9.69 -10.60
CA ASP A 89 16.38 -10.93 -10.16
C ASP A 89 16.32 -11.14 -8.64
N GLU A 90 15.20 -10.80 -8.03
CA GLU A 90 15.01 -11.00 -6.60
C GLU A 90 14.61 -12.44 -6.31
N LYS A 91 15.34 -13.05 -5.35
CA LYS A 91 15.19 -14.47 -5.02
C LYS A 91 14.29 -14.72 -3.82
N ASP A 92 13.89 -13.67 -3.11
CA ASP A 92 13.20 -13.80 -1.81
C ASP A 92 11.75 -14.23 -1.94
N LEU A 93 11.14 -14.06 -3.13
CA LEU A 93 9.77 -14.43 -3.39
C LEU A 93 9.69 -15.25 -4.67
N LEU A 94 9.21 -16.48 -4.57
CA LEU A 94 9.00 -17.35 -5.73
C LEU A 94 7.80 -16.82 -6.54
N LYS A 95 7.84 -17.00 -7.86
CA LYS A 95 6.73 -16.59 -8.75
C LYS A 95 5.39 -17.17 -8.32
N SER A 96 5.38 -18.41 -7.81
CA SER A 96 4.18 -19.05 -7.28
C SER A 96 3.60 -18.34 -6.07
N ASP A 97 4.42 -17.59 -5.31
CA ASP A 97 3.99 -16.88 -4.12
C ASP A 97 3.42 -15.50 -4.43
N ILE A 98 3.69 -14.94 -5.61
CA ILE A 98 3.17 -13.63 -6.03
C ILE A 98 1.65 -13.61 -5.98
N LYS A 99 1.03 -14.64 -6.58
CA LYS A 99 -0.44 -14.74 -6.57
C LYS A 99 -0.98 -14.85 -5.15
N LYS A 100 -0.36 -15.65 -4.29
CA LYS A 100 -0.75 -15.80 -2.89
C LYS A 100 -0.68 -14.47 -2.15
N HIS A 101 0.43 -13.73 -2.29
CA HIS A 101 0.59 -12.42 -1.66
C HIS A 101 -0.46 -11.42 -2.16
N LEU A 102 -0.67 -11.37 -3.47
CA LEU A 102 -1.67 -10.49 -4.08
C LEU A 102 -3.08 -10.80 -3.58
N ASP A 103 -3.45 -12.07 -3.53
CA ASP A 103 -4.77 -12.51 -3.06
C ASP A 103 -4.97 -12.16 -1.57
N VAL A 104 -3.94 -12.35 -0.74
CA VAL A 104 -4.02 -12.01 0.69
C VAL A 104 -4.10 -10.50 0.89
N PHE A 105 -3.33 -9.70 0.16
CA PHE A 105 -3.45 -8.24 0.22
C PHE A 105 -4.86 -7.78 -0.13
N ASN A 106 -5.43 -8.29 -1.22
CA ASN A 106 -6.78 -7.93 -1.65
C ASN A 106 -7.83 -8.33 -0.60
N SER A 107 -7.67 -9.50 -0.01
CA SER A 107 -8.55 -9.99 1.06
C SER A 107 -8.48 -9.10 2.31
N VAL A 108 -7.28 -8.72 2.74
CA VAL A 108 -7.08 -7.84 3.90
C VAL A 108 -7.68 -6.46 3.67
N VAL A 109 -7.45 -5.86 2.50
CA VAL A 109 -8.04 -4.57 2.15
C VAL A 109 -9.56 -4.64 2.19
N ASN A 110 -10.14 -5.69 1.63
CA ASN A 110 -11.58 -5.89 1.64
C ASN A 110 -12.13 -6.03 3.06
N ASP A 111 -11.47 -6.81 3.91
CA ASP A 111 -11.85 -6.98 5.31
C ASP A 111 -11.75 -5.66 6.08
N LEU A 112 -10.70 -4.89 5.85
CA LEU A 112 -10.52 -3.58 6.48
C LEU A 112 -11.66 -2.63 6.13
N ILE A 113 -12.01 -2.52 4.86
CA ILE A 113 -13.09 -1.66 4.38
C ILE A 113 -14.45 -2.13 4.91
N THR A 114 -14.66 -3.44 4.97
CA THR A 114 -15.93 -4.02 5.43
C THR A 114 -16.14 -3.88 6.93
N ASN A 115 -15.08 -4.06 7.72
CA ASN A 115 -15.15 -4.15 9.19
C ASN A 115 -14.80 -2.86 9.92
N THR A 116 -14.37 -1.83 9.21
CA THR A 116 -14.01 -0.52 9.80
C THR A 116 -14.57 0.62 8.95
N ASN A 117 -14.38 1.85 9.42
CA ASN A 117 -14.73 3.06 8.66
C ASN A 117 -13.60 3.50 7.71
N VAL A 118 -12.47 2.79 7.69
CA VAL A 118 -11.31 3.16 6.89
C VAL A 118 -11.65 3.16 5.40
N ARG A 119 -11.31 4.26 4.73
CA ARG A 119 -11.36 4.37 3.27
C ARG A 119 -9.95 4.23 2.73
N VAL A 120 -9.79 3.48 1.67
CA VAL A 120 -8.50 3.20 1.06
C VAL A 120 -8.54 3.61 -0.39
N LEU A 121 -7.55 4.39 -0.82
CA LEU A 121 -7.31 4.60 -2.25
C LEU A 121 -6.47 3.43 -2.76
N SER A 122 -7.03 2.62 -3.64
CA SER A 122 -6.30 1.53 -4.30
C SER A 122 -5.92 1.95 -5.71
N ILE A 123 -4.64 1.87 -6.04
CA ILE A 123 -4.13 2.23 -7.36
C ILE A 123 -3.48 1.01 -8.00
N ASP A 124 -4.01 0.60 -9.14
CA ASP A 124 -3.39 -0.40 -9.99
C ASP A 124 -2.29 0.28 -10.82
N THR A 125 -1.04 -0.08 -10.54
CA THR A 125 0.13 0.52 -11.19
C THR A 125 0.50 -0.16 -12.50
N THR A 126 -0.24 -1.17 -12.94
CA THR A 126 -0.01 -1.85 -14.21
C THR A 126 -0.11 -0.86 -15.36
N GLY A 127 0.98 -0.73 -16.13
CA GLY A 127 1.01 0.19 -17.25
C GLY A 127 1.04 1.68 -16.90
N LYS A 128 1.15 2.03 -15.62
CA LYS A 128 1.23 3.43 -15.17
C LYS A 128 2.67 3.84 -14.91
N SER A 129 2.99 5.08 -15.28
CA SER A 129 4.24 5.72 -14.88
C SER A 129 4.18 6.14 -13.41
N ILE A 130 5.36 6.36 -12.83
CA ILE A 130 5.46 6.93 -11.48
C ILE A 130 4.72 8.27 -11.40
N ASN A 131 4.91 9.14 -12.40
CA ASN A 131 4.26 10.45 -12.43
C ASN A 131 2.73 10.34 -12.46
N ASN A 132 2.18 9.40 -13.21
CA ASN A 132 0.73 9.19 -13.26
C ASN A 132 0.19 8.73 -11.89
N THR A 133 0.91 7.85 -11.23
CA THR A 133 0.55 7.38 -9.88
C THR A 133 0.59 8.54 -8.88
N ILE A 134 1.63 9.37 -8.92
CA ILE A 134 1.76 10.55 -8.06
C ILE A 134 0.58 11.51 -8.30
N THR A 135 0.26 11.79 -9.56
CA THR A 135 -0.86 12.67 -9.91
C THR A 135 -2.19 12.15 -9.33
N GLU A 136 -2.43 10.86 -9.44
CA GLU A 136 -3.63 10.24 -8.90
C GLU A 136 -3.71 10.38 -7.37
N ILE A 137 -2.58 10.19 -6.68
CA ILE A 137 -2.50 10.39 -5.23
C ILE A 137 -2.76 11.86 -4.86
N LEU A 138 -2.13 12.80 -5.54
CA LEU A 138 -2.32 14.23 -5.26
C LEU A 138 -3.77 14.65 -5.49
N ASN A 139 -4.41 14.18 -6.54
CA ASN A 139 -5.82 14.45 -6.80
C ASN A 139 -6.71 13.91 -5.67
N TYR A 140 -6.43 12.71 -5.20
CA TYR A 140 -7.17 12.10 -4.08
C TYR A 140 -7.03 12.92 -2.80
N LEU A 141 -5.84 13.44 -2.54
CA LEU A 141 -5.56 14.27 -1.36
C LEU A 141 -6.11 15.71 -1.50
N GLY A 142 -6.65 16.07 -2.67
CA GLY A 142 -7.11 17.43 -2.94
C GLY A 142 -5.99 18.42 -3.23
N GLU A 143 -4.81 17.94 -3.57
CA GLU A 143 -3.64 18.75 -3.91
C GLU A 143 -3.52 18.86 -5.43
N ASN A 144 -3.49 20.07 -5.93
CA ASN A 144 -3.35 20.35 -7.36
C ASN A 144 -2.02 21.00 -7.69
#